data_a85176ca50ab70bc1474e0affb90b815
#
_entry.id   a85176ca50ab70bc1474e0affb90b815
#
_cell.length_a   1.000
_cell.length_b   1.000
_cell.length_c   1.000
_cell.angle_alpha   90.00
_cell.angle_beta   90.00
_cell.angle_gamma   90.00
#
_symmetry.space_group_name_H-M   'P 1'
#
loop_
_entity.id
_entity.type
_entity.pdbx_description
1 polymer ?
#
loop_
_entity_poly.entity_id
_entity_poly.type
_entity_poly.pdbx_seq_one_letter_code
_entity_poly.pdbx_strand_id
1 'polypeptide(L)'
;IAWRRWLHQHPEISFEEFETTAFILERLKAFGGFEISRPAKTGVVAALDTKKPGRTIALRADIDALPIREDNALPYKSMRDGVMHACGHDGHTAILLGTACTLSKISEDLAGRILLIFQHAEEQPPGGAIELYKAGVMEGVDEIYGLHLSSAYPSGVFGIRPGVLTAAT
;
A
#
# COMPACT_ATOMS: atom_id res chain seq x y z
N ILE A 1 -2.17 -9.35 -10.88
CA ILE A 1 -1.34 -8.88 -12.03
C ILE A 1 -2.01 -7.69 -12.74
N ALA A 2 -3.30 -7.76 -13.09
CA ALA A 2 -3.98 -6.67 -13.82
C ALA A 2 -3.93 -5.34 -13.05
N TRP A 3 -4.19 -5.34 -11.75
CA TRP A 3 -4.11 -4.14 -10.90
C TRP A 3 -2.71 -3.55 -10.86
N ARG A 4 -1.67 -4.39 -10.70
CA ARG A 4 -0.27 -3.94 -10.73
C ARG A 4 0.08 -3.27 -12.05
N ARG A 5 -0.31 -3.84 -13.18
CA ARG A 5 -0.05 -3.28 -14.51
C ARG A 5 -0.79 -1.97 -14.73
N TRP A 6 -2.02 -1.85 -14.25
CA TRP A 6 -2.78 -0.60 -14.32
C TRP A 6 -2.09 0.50 -13.51
N LEU A 7 -1.71 0.21 -12.26
CA LEU A 7 -0.98 1.14 -11.40
C LEU A 7 0.34 1.57 -12.04
N HIS A 8 1.08 0.63 -12.64
CA HIS A 8 2.33 0.91 -13.33
C HIS A 8 2.16 1.85 -14.53
N GLN A 9 1.06 1.73 -15.25
CA GLN A 9 0.73 2.61 -16.38
C GLN A 9 0.28 4.01 -15.94
N HIS A 10 -0.24 4.16 -14.72
CA HIS A 10 -0.80 5.42 -14.19
C HIS A 10 -0.05 5.88 -12.93
N PRO A 11 1.28 6.03 -12.99
CA PRO A 11 2.06 6.39 -11.81
C PRO A 11 1.80 7.86 -11.44
N GLU A 12 1.77 8.15 -10.14
CA GLU A 12 1.63 9.48 -9.59
C GLU A 12 2.70 9.73 -8.55
N ILE A 13 3.29 10.93 -8.56
CA ILE A 13 4.33 11.32 -7.60
C ILE A 13 3.74 11.56 -6.21
N SER A 14 4.61 11.60 -5.23
CA SER A 14 4.28 11.87 -3.82
C SER A 14 3.37 13.09 -3.65
N PHE A 15 2.35 12.98 -2.81
CA PHE A 15 1.29 13.96 -2.52
C PHE A 15 0.31 14.24 -3.66
N GLU A 16 0.46 13.60 -4.83
CA GLU A 16 -0.41 13.79 -6.00
C GLU A 16 -1.09 12.48 -6.45
N GLU A 17 -1.13 11.46 -5.59
CA GLU A 17 -1.62 10.10 -5.89
C GLU A 17 -3.17 10.03 -5.90
N PHE A 18 -3.82 10.91 -6.69
CA PHE A 18 -5.28 11.04 -6.71
C PHE A 18 -5.98 9.89 -7.45
N GLU A 19 -5.50 9.53 -8.65
CA GLU A 19 -6.06 8.44 -9.43
C GLU A 19 -5.77 7.08 -8.77
N THR A 20 -4.56 6.93 -8.22
CA THR A 20 -4.15 5.76 -7.43
C THR A 20 -5.05 5.60 -6.21
N THR A 21 -5.30 6.69 -5.47
CA THR A 21 -6.23 6.71 -4.33
C THR A 21 -7.64 6.33 -4.75
N ALA A 22 -8.14 6.88 -5.86
CA ALA A 22 -9.47 6.57 -6.38
C ALA A 22 -9.59 5.10 -6.80
N PHE A 23 -8.56 4.57 -7.46
CA PHE A 23 -8.48 3.17 -7.85
C PHE A 23 -8.53 2.23 -6.64
N ILE A 24 -7.78 2.52 -5.58
CA ILE A 24 -7.79 1.75 -4.33
C ILE A 24 -9.18 1.78 -3.69
N LEU A 25 -9.78 2.97 -3.58
CA LEU A 25 -11.12 3.15 -3.00
C LEU A 25 -12.18 2.34 -3.74
N GLU A 26 -12.15 2.35 -5.07
CA GLU A 26 -13.09 1.57 -5.89
C GLU A 26 -12.98 0.07 -5.62
N ARG A 27 -11.75 -0.46 -5.53
CA ARG A 27 -11.51 -1.89 -5.27
C ARG A 27 -11.96 -2.28 -3.87
N LEU A 28 -11.60 -1.51 -2.84
CA LEU A 28 -12.00 -1.78 -1.46
C LEU A 28 -13.52 -1.75 -1.29
N LYS A 29 -14.22 -0.79 -1.91
CA LYS A 29 -15.69 -0.74 -1.92
C LYS A 29 -16.30 -1.96 -2.59
N ALA A 30 -15.72 -2.41 -3.71
CA ALA A 30 -16.20 -3.60 -4.43
C ALA A 30 -15.99 -4.90 -3.63
N PHE A 31 -14.94 -5.00 -2.81
CA PHE A 31 -14.73 -6.17 -1.94
C PHE A 31 -15.73 -6.21 -0.78
N GLY A 32 -16.10 -5.05 -0.24
CA GLY A 32 -17.00 -4.92 0.91
C GLY A 32 -16.34 -5.32 2.24
N GLY A 33 -17.06 -5.08 3.34
CA GLY A 33 -16.63 -5.49 4.69
C GLY A 33 -15.62 -4.55 5.36
N PHE A 34 -15.21 -3.47 4.70
CA PHE A 34 -14.23 -2.51 5.23
C PHE A 34 -14.90 -1.20 5.65
N GLU A 35 -14.51 -0.69 6.81
CA GLU A 35 -14.66 0.71 7.17
C GLU A 35 -13.52 1.51 6.54
N ILE A 36 -13.83 2.40 5.60
CA ILE A 36 -12.83 3.11 4.79
C ILE A 36 -12.75 4.56 5.22
N SER A 37 -11.54 5.06 5.45
CA SER A 37 -11.25 6.44 5.80
C SER A 37 -10.14 7.03 4.92
N ARG A 38 -10.10 8.35 4.87
CA ARG A 38 -9.07 9.13 4.18
C ARG A 38 -8.52 10.18 5.14
N PRO A 39 -7.54 9.82 5.99
CA PRO A 39 -6.98 10.72 6.99
C PRO A 39 -6.07 11.82 6.40
N ALA A 40 -5.69 11.70 5.12
CA ALA A 40 -4.87 12.66 4.38
C ALA A 40 -5.51 12.99 3.01
N LYS A 41 -4.89 13.90 2.26
CA LYS A 41 -5.34 14.34 0.93
C LYS A 41 -5.37 13.18 -0.07
N THR A 42 -4.36 12.34 -0.05
CA THR A 42 -4.20 11.10 -0.82
C THR A 42 -3.94 9.92 0.10
N GLY A 43 -3.95 8.70 -0.43
CA GLY A 43 -3.88 7.49 0.38
C GLY A 43 -5.23 7.07 0.99
N VAL A 44 -5.25 5.87 1.55
CA VAL A 44 -6.47 5.25 2.09
C VAL A 44 -6.12 4.41 3.31
N VAL A 45 -6.99 4.44 4.31
CA VAL A 45 -6.97 3.46 5.41
C VAL A 45 -8.29 2.70 5.40
N ALA A 46 -8.21 1.37 5.42
CA ALA A 46 -9.38 0.50 5.47
C ALA A 46 -9.29 -0.45 6.67
N ALA A 47 -10.31 -0.51 7.49
CA ALA A 47 -10.37 -1.37 8.65
C ALA A 47 -11.35 -2.53 8.43
N LEU A 48 -10.90 -3.75 8.63
CA LEU A 48 -11.72 -4.93 8.77
C LEU A 48 -11.82 -5.25 10.28
N ASP A 49 -12.97 -4.97 10.87
CA ASP A 49 -13.27 -5.26 12.27
C ASP A 49 -14.19 -6.47 12.35
N THR A 50 -13.69 -7.59 12.85
CA THR A 50 -14.43 -8.84 12.96
C THR A 50 -15.44 -8.85 14.11
N LYS A 51 -15.42 -7.83 14.98
CA LYS A 51 -16.19 -7.76 16.23
C LYS A 51 -15.90 -8.90 17.23
N LYS A 52 -14.92 -9.73 16.94
CA LYS A 52 -14.42 -10.79 17.84
C LYS A 52 -13.18 -10.28 18.58
N PRO A 53 -12.98 -10.63 19.86
CA PRO A 53 -11.78 -10.25 20.60
C PRO A 53 -10.51 -10.72 19.90
N GLY A 54 -9.48 -9.86 19.85
CA GLY A 54 -8.21 -10.18 19.24
C GLY A 54 -7.32 -8.95 19.11
N ARG A 55 -6.16 -9.12 18.51
CA ARG A 55 -5.20 -8.06 18.26
C ARG A 55 -5.63 -7.16 17.10
N THR A 56 -5.10 -5.94 17.10
CA THR A 56 -5.17 -5.04 15.95
C THR A 56 -3.85 -5.10 15.18
N ILE A 57 -3.89 -5.59 13.95
CA ILE A 57 -2.73 -5.73 13.08
C ILE A 57 -2.87 -4.76 11.91
N ALA A 58 -1.82 -3.99 11.64
CA ALA A 58 -1.75 -3.13 10.46
C ALA A 58 -0.90 -3.78 9.35
N LEU A 59 -1.37 -3.69 8.12
CA LEU A 59 -0.63 -4.05 6.90
C LEU A 59 -0.44 -2.80 6.05
N ARG A 60 0.80 -2.48 5.68
CA ARG A 60 1.15 -1.23 5.00
C ARG A 60 1.72 -1.48 3.61
N ALA A 61 1.26 -0.68 2.66
CA ALA A 61 1.89 -0.47 1.37
C ALA A 61 1.98 1.03 1.07
N ASP A 62 3.11 1.46 0.51
CA ASP A 62 3.26 2.75 -0.14
C ASP A 62 2.62 2.76 -1.52
N ILE A 63 2.27 3.95 -2.05
CA ILE A 63 1.50 4.05 -3.29
C ILE A 63 2.04 5.05 -4.31
N ASP A 64 3.04 5.85 -3.94
CA ASP A 64 3.60 6.90 -4.80
C ASP A 64 4.64 6.35 -5.79
N ALA A 65 4.91 7.13 -6.83
CA ALA A 65 5.89 6.87 -7.85
C ALA A 65 7.00 7.93 -7.83
N LEU A 66 8.05 7.71 -8.61
CA LEU A 66 9.22 8.56 -8.69
C LEU A 66 9.22 9.41 -9.97
N PRO A 67 9.79 10.63 -9.94
CA PRO A 67 9.99 11.48 -11.12
C PRO A 67 11.15 10.95 -11.99
N ILE A 68 10.97 9.75 -12.53
CA ILE A 68 11.95 9.01 -13.33
C ILE A 68 11.30 8.65 -14.66
N ARG A 69 11.99 8.95 -15.77
CA ARG A 69 11.56 8.51 -17.10
C ARG A 69 11.76 7.02 -17.25
N GLU A 70 10.71 6.31 -17.65
CA GLU A 70 10.78 4.88 -17.91
C GLU A 70 11.32 4.61 -19.32
N ASP A 71 12.43 3.88 -19.42
CA ASP A 71 13.01 3.44 -20.69
C ASP A 71 12.71 1.97 -21.06
N ASN A 72 11.92 1.28 -20.27
CA ASN A 72 11.53 -0.11 -20.55
C ASN A 72 10.62 -0.21 -21.78
N ALA A 73 10.79 -1.28 -22.55
CA ALA A 73 9.90 -1.61 -23.68
C ALA A 73 8.81 -2.60 -23.24
N LEU A 74 8.02 -2.24 -22.24
CA LEU A 74 6.97 -3.08 -21.68
C LEU A 74 5.59 -2.68 -22.23
N PRO A 75 4.66 -3.65 -22.47
CA PRO A 75 3.32 -3.34 -22.93
C PRO A 75 2.46 -2.60 -21.89
N TYR A 76 2.91 -2.51 -20.66
CA TYR A 76 2.30 -1.77 -19.56
C TYR A 76 3.22 -0.67 -19.00
N LYS A 77 4.10 -0.13 -19.84
CA LYS A 77 4.95 1.01 -19.55
C LYS A 77 4.12 2.20 -19.04
N SER A 78 4.74 3.04 -18.22
CA SER A 78 4.14 4.32 -17.79
C SER A 78 3.57 5.11 -18.95
N MET A 79 2.35 5.58 -18.79
CA MET A 79 1.67 6.51 -19.72
C MET A 79 1.92 7.97 -19.35
N ARG A 80 2.67 8.25 -18.27
CA ARG A 80 3.07 9.60 -17.83
C ARG A 80 4.55 9.79 -18.08
N ASP A 81 4.89 10.70 -19.02
CA ASP A 81 6.29 11.00 -19.31
C ASP A 81 6.98 11.57 -18.06
N GLY A 82 8.20 11.09 -17.79
CA GLY A 82 8.98 11.49 -16.63
C GLY A 82 8.54 10.94 -15.27
N VAL A 83 7.55 10.04 -15.22
CA VAL A 83 7.11 9.41 -13.95
C VAL A 83 7.05 7.89 -14.09
N MET A 84 7.57 7.16 -13.11
CA MET A 84 7.62 5.70 -13.12
C MET A 84 7.53 5.13 -11.72
N HIS A 85 6.87 3.99 -11.56
CA HIS A 85 6.99 3.16 -10.36
C HIS A 85 8.33 2.40 -10.36
N ALA A 86 9.43 3.14 -10.14
CA ALA A 86 10.77 2.55 -10.16
C ALA A 86 11.14 1.86 -8.83
N CYS A 87 10.46 2.19 -7.74
CA CYS A 87 10.66 1.55 -6.43
C CYS A 87 9.74 0.32 -6.19
N GLY A 88 8.78 0.07 -7.08
CA GLY A 88 7.91 -1.13 -7.01
C GLY A 88 6.65 -0.95 -6.18
N HIS A 89 6.26 0.28 -5.83
CA HIS A 89 5.08 0.58 -5.01
C HIS A 89 3.76 0.17 -5.69
N ASP A 90 3.72 0.10 -7.02
CA ASP A 90 2.62 -0.50 -7.79
C ASP A 90 2.40 -1.98 -7.43
N GLY A 91 3.49 -2.71 -7.20
CA GLY A 91 3.46 -4.10 -6.71
C GLY A 91 3.01 -4.18 -5.26
N HIS A 92 3.52 -3.31 -4.38
CA HIS A 92 3.12 -3.27 -2.97
C HIS A 92 1.62 -3.00 -2.84
N THR A 93 1.12 -1.97 -3.55
CA THR A 93 -0.31 -1.63 -3.61
C THR A 93 -1.16 -2.81 -4.11
N ALA A 94 -0.73 -3.45 -5.21
CA ALA A 94 -1.47 -4.58 -5.79
C ALA A 94 -1.49 -5.80 -4.85
N ILE A 95 -0.41 -6.07 -4.11
CA ILE A 95 -0.34 -7.13 -3.10
C ILE A 95 -1.31 -6.84 -1.96
N LEU A 96 -1.30 -5.60 -1.42
CA LEU A 96 -2.19 -5.23 -0.33
C LEU A 96 -3.67 -5.25 -0.75
N LEU A 97 -4.00 -4.86 -1.99
CA LEU A 97 -5.34 -5.02 -2.56
C LEU A 97 -5.73 -6.50 -2.70
N GLY A 98 -4.80 -7.37 -3.11
CA GLY A 98 -5.02 -8.82 -3.17
C GLY A 98 -5.28 -9.41 -1.79
N THR A 99 -4.55 -8.95 -0.80
CA THR A 99 -4.75 -9.30 0.62
C THR A 99 -6.13 -8.83 1.10
N ALA A 100 -6.52 -7.58 0.80
CA ALA A 100 -7.85 -7.06 1.12
C ALA A 100 -8.97 -7.94 0.54
N CYS A 101 -8.85 -8.28 -0.75
CA CYS A 101 -9.82 -9.16 -1.43
C CYS A 101 -9.92 -10.55 -0.79
N THR A 102 -8.82 -11.08 -0.28
CA THR A 102 -8.81 -12.38 0.42
C THR A 102 -9.43 -12.25 1.80
N LEU A 103 -9.01 -11.27 2.58
CA LEU A 103 -9.50 -11.03 3.94
C LEU A 103 -11.01 -10.77 3.99
N SER A 104 -11.57 -10.04 3.00
CA SER A 104 -13.00 -9.80 2.93
C SER A 104 -13.82 -11.09 2.76
N LYS A 105 -13.25 -12.11 2.12
CA LYS A 105 -13.93 -13.41 1.89
C LYS A 105 -13.86 -14.36 3.06
N ILE A 106 -12.85 -14.21 3.91
CA ILE A 106 -12.62 -15.08 5.06
C ILE A 106 -12.85 -14.37 6.39
N SER A 107 -13.50 -13.20 6.37
CA SER A 107 -13.67 -12.35 7.56
C SER A 107 -14.34 -13.05 8.72
N GLU A 108 -15.25 -14.00 8.45
CA GLU A 108 -15.93 -14.79 9.48
C GLU A 108 -14.99 -15.74 10.23
N ASP A 109 -13.89 -16.14 9.62
CA ASP A 109 -12.88 -17.05 10.20
C ASP A 109 -11.80 -16.30 10.99
N LEU A 110 -11.83 -14.96 10.95
CA LEU A 110 -10.84 -14.10 11.61
C LEU A 110 -11.32 -13.62 12.98
N ALA A 111 -10.37 -13.15 13.80
CA ALA A 111 -10.62 -12.48 15.07
C ALA A 111 -9.73 -11.22 15.18
N GLY A 112 -10.18 -10.23 15.96
CA GLY A 112 -9.49 -8.97 16.10
C GLY A 112 -9.80 -7.98 14.97
N ARG A 113 -8.89 -7.06 14.74
CA ARG A 113 -9.01 -5.96 13.76
C ARG A 113 -7.81 -5.92 12.83
N ILE A 114 -8.04 -5.71 11.54
CA ILE A 114 -6.97 -5.57 10.55
C ILE A 114 -7.10 -4.20 9.90
N LEU A 115 -6.03 -3.41 9.95
CA LEU A 115 -5.91 -2.14 9.24
C LEU A 115 -5.10 -2.35 7.97
N LEU A 116 -5.61 -1.89 6.84
CA LEU A 116 -4.92 -1.84 5.57
C LEU A 116 -4.55 -0.38 5.32
N ILE A 117 -3.27 -0.07 5.30
CA ILE A 117 -2.75 1.30 5.18
C ILE A 117 -2.10 1.44 3.80
N PHE A 118 -2.78 2.13 2.89
CA PHE A 118 -2.25 2.54 1.59
C PHE A 118 -1.67 3.94 1.76
N GLN A 119 -0.38 3.98 2.10
CA GLN A 119 0.31 5.21 2.48
C GLN A 119 0.77 5.99 1.25
N HIS A 120 0.44 7.26 1.20
CA HIS A 120 0.97 8.22 0.23
C HIS A 120 2.38 8.70 0.59
N ALA A 121 3.06 9.35 -0.37
CA ALA A 121 4.28 10.13 -0.19
C ALA A 121 5.35 9.44 0.68
N GLU A 122 5.81 8.28 0.27
CA GLU A 122 6.94 7.59 0.93
C GLU A 122 8.26 8.22 0.49
N GLU A 123 8.37 8.59 -0.78
CA GLU A 123 9.61 9.01 -1.44
C GLU A 123 9.97 10.49 -1.24
N GLN A 124 9.07 11.30 -0.70
CA GLN A 124 9.28 12.73 -0.54
C GLN A 124 9.03 13.21 0.89
N PRO A 125 10.06 13.81 1.58
CA PRO A 125 9.86 14.43 2.88
C PRO A 125 8.79 15.53 2.88
N PRO A 126 8.04 15.71 3.99
CA PRO A 126 8.19 15.06 5.30
C PRO A 126 7.63 13.64 5.37
N GLY A 127 7.06 13.12 4.29
CA GLY A 127 6.51 11.78 4.17
C GLY A 127 5.08 11.64 4.68
N GLY A 128 4.28 10.84 3.97
CA GLY A 128 2.89 10.58 4.33
C GLY A 128 2.71 9.82 5.63
N ALA A 129 3.70 9.03 6.04
CA ALA A 129 3.65 8.28 7.29
C ALA A 129 3.45 9.20 8.52
N ILE A 130 4.11 10.37 8.54
CA ILE A 130 3.97 11.33 9.65
C ILE A 130 2.56 11.94 9.72
N GLU A 131 1.92 12.15 8.55
CA GLU A 131 0.53 12.65 8.50
C GLU A 131 -0.44 11.60 9.06
N LEU A 132 -0.30 10.35 8.64
CA LEU A 132 -1.12 9.24 9.13
C LEU A 132 -0.92 9.00 10.64
N TYR A 133 0.31 9.09 11.12
CA TYR A 133 0.61 9.01 12.55
C TYR A 133 -0.08 10.12 13.34
N LYS A 134 0.05 11.37 12.90
CA LYS A 134 -0.60 12.54 13.54
C LYS A 134 -2.13 12.47 13.48
N ALA A 135 -2.69 11.81 12.47
CA ALA A 135 -4.12 11.55 12.35
C ALA A 135 -4.62 10.39 13.23
N GLY A 136 -3.77 9.79 14.06
CA GLY A 136 -4.14 8.74 15.00
C GLY A 136 -4.31 7.35 14.38
N VAL A 137 -3.88 7.13 13.13
CA VAL A 137 -4.05 5.85 12.43
C VAL A 137 -3.42 4.68 13.18
N MET A 138 -2.36 4.94 13.93
CA MET A 138 -1.63 3.91 14.68
C MET A 138 -2.15 3.70 16.11
N GLU A 139 -3.19 4.43 16.53
CA GLU A 139 -3.75 4.27 17.88
C GLU A 139 -4.41 2.89 18.05
N GLY A 140 -3.95 2.16 19.08
CA GLY A 140 -4.44 0.81 19.38
C GLY A 140 -3.96 -0.28 18.40
N VAL A 141 -2.97 0.00 17.54
CA VAL A 141 -2.33 -1.01 16.70
C VAL A 141 -1.27 -1.75 17.53
N ASP A 142 -1.40 -3.08 17.60
CA ASP A 142 -0.45 -3.94 18.32
C ASP A 142 0.80 -4.25 17.49
N GLU A 143 0.62 -4.45 16.18
CA GLU A 143 1.70 -4.82 15.25
C GLU A 143 1.46 -4.20 13.87
N ILE A 144 2.54 -3.83 13.19
CA ILE A 144 2.50 -3.38 11.79
C ILE A 144 3.47 -4.19 10.94
N TYR A 145 3.00 -4.58 9.75
CA TYR A 145 3.78 -5.31 8.76
C TYR A 145 3.77 -4.58 7.42
N GLY A 146 4.94 -4.58 6.77
CA GLY A 146 5.12 -4.14 5.40
C GLY A 146 6.06 -5.07 4.67
N LEU A 147 6.01 -5.06 3.36
CA LEU A 147 7.00 -5.73 2.51
C LEU A 147 7.56 -4.73 1.50
N HIS A 148 8.76 -4.99 1.03
CA HIS A 148 9.34 -4.24 -0.07
C HIS A 148 9.80 -5.19 -1.18
N LEU A 149 9.44 -4.91 -2.43
CA LEU A 149 9.97 -5.62 -3.60
C LEU A 149 11.43 -5.22 -3.80
N SER A 150 12.28 -6.19 -4.09
CA SER A 150 13.70 -5.94 -4.30
C SER A 150 14.20 -6.68 -5.53
N SER A 151 14.86 -5.96 -6.43
CA SER A 151 15.55 -6.54 -7.59
C SER A 151 16.88 -7.21 -7.23
N ALA A 152 17.36 -7.05 -5.99
CA ALA A 152 18.61 -7.66 -5.52
C ALA A 152 18.48 -9.16 -5.22
N TYR A 153 17.25 -9.68 -5.10
CA TYR A 153 16.99 -11.10 -4.81
C TYR A 153 16.38 -11.82 -6.00
N PRO A 154 16.71 -13.11 -6.19
CA PRO A 154 16.04 -13.95 -7.18
C PRO A 154 14.52 -14.03 -6.92
N SER A 155 13.75 -14.20 -8.00
CA SER A 155 12.30 -14.40 -7.89
C SER A 155 11.95 -15.60 -7.00
N GLY A 156 10.98 -15.45 -6.10
CA GLY A 156 10.55 -16.47 -5.15
C GLY A 156 11.36 -16.52 -3.84
N VAL A 157 12.34 -15.62 -3.67
CA VAL A 157 13.08 -15.48 -2.41
C VAL A 157 12.46 -14.39 -1.54
N PHE A 158 12.26 -14.68 -0.26
CA PHE A 158 11.87 -13.73 0.76
C PHE A 158 13.04 -13.50 1.72
N GLY A 159 13.43 -12.23 1.88
CA GLY A 159 14.40 -11.82 2.89
C GLY A 159 13.69 -11.39 4.18
N ILE A 160 14.11 -11.92 5.31
CA ILE A 160 13.69 -11.47 6.64
C ILE A 160 14.92 -11.41 7.55
N ARG A 161 14.98 -10.40 8.39
CA ARG A 161 16.07 -10.22 9.34
C ARG A 161 15.54 -9.76 10.69
N PRO A 162 15.92 -10.42 11.81
CA PRO A 162 15.67 -9.88 13.15
C PRO A 162 16.44 -8.58 13.38
N GLY A 163 15.80 -7.58 13.97
CA GLY A 163 16.39 -6.27 14.22
C GLY A 163 16.28 -5.31 13.03
N VAL A 164 17.13 -4.28 13.01
CA VAL A 164 17.10 -3.26 11.94
C VAL A 164 17.46 -3.87 10.59
N LEU A 165 16.59 -3.68 9.60
CA LEU A 165 16.78 -4.18 8.24
C LEU A 165 17.46 -3.15 7.33
N THR A 166 17.01 -1.90 7.40
CA THR A 166 17.51 -0.76 6.61
C THR A 166 17.79 0.43 7.51
N ALA A 167 18.54 1.41 7.00
CA ALA A 167 18.78 2.66 7.72
C ALA A 167 17.47 3.46 7.82
N ALA A 168 17.22 4.04 8.98
CA ALA A 168 16.30 5.16 9.15
C ALA A 168 17.12 6.45 9.14
N THR A 169 16.69 7.45 8.40
CA THR A 169 17.26 8.81 8.38
C THR A 169 16.42 9.75 9.22
#